data_6c2897f1a47f90dafce0fde17dc3eeee
#
_entry.id   6c2897f1a47f90dafce0fde17dc3eeee
#
_cell.length_a   1.000
_cell.length_b   1.000
_cell.length_c   1.000
_cell.angle_alpha   90.00
_cell.angle_beta   90.00
_cell.angle_gamma   90.00
#
_symmetry.space_group_name_H-M   'P 1'
#
loop_
_entity.id
_entity.type
_entity.pdbx_description
1 polymer ?
#
loop_
_entity_poly.entity_id
_entity_poly.type
_entity_poly.pdbx_seq_one_letter_code
_entity_poly.pdbx_strand_id
1 'polypeptide(L)'
;MKKGLISCVSVCLLLLIWQLIASSMDQPELIPSVPELIKALFQLFGTDTFYKSISATILRGISGIILSLGAAVMTAFLFARYELLYELFRPLLTIMRSVPVISFILLALIFLDPEGIPLIIAFLTMFPLLTENLTKGIISLRPGLSLMAAQFKINRKNKLIHIYYPQLKPFLFSGLASATGFGWRAIIMGEVLSQCAFGIGGEMKRAQLFISVPELIAWTVIAVLISFLFDKGISRLTLVTWNIQYSNGKPEKEELAHPCPIEAADVTFQYDDTKVLSNFSYTFEPGIIYGIKAPSGSGKTTLLNLLDGTLKPIEGKIKSHREEKFAVVFQ
;
A
#
# COMPACT_ATOMS: atom_id res chain seq x y z
N MET A 1 -9.53 -10.86 -20.98
CA MET A 1 -9.90 -12.25 -21.29
C MET A 1 -8.70 -13.19 -21.47
N LYS A 2 -7.68 -12.88 -22.29
CA LYS A 2 -6.52 -13.79 -22.55
C LYS A 2 -5.73 -14.21 -21.28
N LYS A 3 -5.49 -13.31 -20.32
CA LYS A 3 -4.74 -13.64 -19.09
C LYS A 3 -5.46 -14.64 -18.17
N GLY A 4 -6.78 -14.57 -18.04
CA GLY A 4 -7.55 -15.53 -17.25
C GLY A 4 -7.58 -16.92 -17.87
N LEU A 5 -7.66 -17.02 -19.20
CA LEU A 5 -7.61 -18.28 -19.93
C LEU A 5 -6.26 -18.98 -19.75
N ILE A 6 -5.15 -18.23 -19.83
CA ILE A 6 -3.80 -18.77 -19.63
C ILE A 6 -3.64 -19.31 -18.20
N SER A 7 -4.12 -18.57 -17.18
CA SER A 7 -4.09 -19.06 -15.79
C SER A 7 -4.91 -20.33 -15.58
N CYS A 8 -6.10 -20.41 -16.21
CA CYS A 8 -6.92 -21.61 -16.14
C CYS A 8 -6.25 -22.83 -16.78
N VAL A 9 -5.66 -22.64 -17.97
CA VAL A 9 -4.89 -23.70 -18.66
C VAL A 9 -3.71 -24.17 -17.82
N SER A 10 -2.99 -23.23 -17.17
CA SER A 10 -1.86 -23.58 -16.29
C SER A 10 -2.29 -24.43 -15.11
N VAL A 11 -3.41 -24.09 -14.45
CA VAL A 11 -3.95 -24.89 -13.34
C VAL A 11 -4.41 -26.26 -13.79
N CYS A 12 -5.12 -26.34 -14.93
CA CYS A 12 -5.54 -27.63 -15.51
C CYS A 12 -4.34 -28.52 -15.84
N LEU A 13 -3.27 -27.95 -16.39
CA LEU A 13 -2.05 -28.68 -16.73
C LEU A 13 -1.36 -29.22 -15.47
N LEU A 14 -1.29 -28.44 -14.39
CA LEU A 14 -0.75 -28.89 -13.11
C LEU A 14 -1.57 -30.04 -12.51
N LEU A 15 -2.90 -29.95 -12.57
CA LEU A 15 -3.79 -31.02 -12.10
C LEU A 15 -3.67 -32.32 -12.95
N LEU A 16 -3.46 -32.18 -14.26
CA LEU A 16 -3.20 -33.34 -15.15
C LEU A 16 -1.88 -34.00 -14.81
N ILE A 17 -0.79 -33.21 -14.62
CA ILE A 17 0.51 -33.77 -14.21
C ILE A 17 0.38 -34.49 -12.86
N TRP A 18 -0.31 -33.87 -11.88
CA TRP A 18 -0.59 -34.50 -10.60
C TRP A 18 -1.32 -35.85 -10.77
N GLN A 19 -2.40 -35.88 -11.55
CA GLN A 19 -3.17 -37.08 -11.78
C GLN A 19 -2.33 -38.18 -12.45
N LEU A 20 -1.46 -37.83 -13.41
CA LEU A 20 -0.56 -38.79 -14.07
C LEU A 20 0.45 -39.40 -13.07
N ILE A 21 1.03 -38.56 -12.19
CA ILE A 21 1.95 -39.04 -11.15
C ILE A 21 1.21 -39.98 -10.18
N ALA A 22 0.03 -39.56 -9.70
CA ALA A 22 -0.78 -40.38 -8.78
C ALA A 22 -1.16 -41.75 -9.38
N SER A 23 -1.53 -41.76 -10.66
CA SER A 23 -1.87 -43.02 -11.35
C SER A 23 -0.67 -43.92 -11.64
N SER A 24 0.53 -43.37 -11.74
CA SER A 24 1.75 -44.16 -12.00
C SER A 24 2.36 -44.76 -10.73
N MET A 25 2.05 -44.24 -9.53
CA MET A 25 2.66 -44.73 -8.29
C MET A 25 1.89 -45.85 -7.62
N ASP A 26 0.64 -46.11 -8.03
CA ASP A 26 -0.25 -47.14 -7.51
C ASP A 26 -0.32 -47.23 -5.96
N GLN A 27 -0.05 -46.13 -5.28
CA GLN A 27 -0.03 -45.95 -3.82
C GLN A 27 -0.86 -44.74 -3.42
N PRO A 28 -2.21 -44.87 -3.36
CA PRO A 28 -3.12 -43.77 -3.07
C PRO A 28 -2.92 -43.16 -1.65
N GLU A 29 -2.31 -43.94 -0.75
CA GLU A 29 -1.97 -43.47 0.61
C GLU A 29 -0.85 -42.42 0.62
N LEU A 30 0.04 -42.46 -0.37
CA LEU A 30 1.17 -41.50 -0.46
C LEU A 30 0.85 -40.31 -1.37
N ILE A 31 0.24 -40.58 -2.53
CA ILE A 31 -0.15 -39.51 -3.47
C ILE A 31 -1.60 -39.76 -3.90
N PRO A 32 -2.55 -39.07 -3.24
CA PRO A 32 -3.97 -39.21 -3.59
C PRO A 32 -4.26 -38.71 -5.00
N SER A 33 -5.17 -39.36 -5.68
CA SER A 33 -5.68 -38.90 -6.96
C SER A 33 -6.55 -37.65 -6.79
N VAL A 34 -6.73 -36.90 -7.87
CA VAL A 34 -7.58 -35.67 -7.84
C VAL A 34 -9.03 -36.02 -7.39
N PRO A 35 -9.67 -37.12 -7.81
CA PRO A 35 -10.97 -37.51 -7.28
C PRO A 35 -11.00 -37.80 -5.78
N GLU A 36 -9.96 -38.43 -5.23
CA GLU A 36 -9.85 -38.68 -3.77
C GLU A 36 -9.70 -37.39 -2.98
N LEU A 37 -8.90 -36.45 -3.48
CA LEU A 37 -8.77 -35.11 -2.89
C LEU A 37 -10.12 -34.37 -2.87
N ILE A 38 -10.86 -34.41 -3.98
CA ILE A 38 -12.19 -33.81 -4.07
C ILE A 38 -13.14 -34.45 -3.07
N LYS A 39 -13.12 -35.77 -2.96
CA LYS A 39 -13.95 -36.52 -1.98
C LYS A 39 -13.59 -36.13 -0.56
N ALA A 40 -12.30 -36.03 -0.21
CA ALA A 40 -11.84 -35.58 1.09
C ALA A 40 -12.32 -34.14 1.40
N LEU A 41 -12.22 -33.22 0.45
CA LEU A 41 -12.74 -31.86 0.59
C LEU A 41 -14.25 -31.86 0.91
N PHE A 42 -15.06 -32.63 0.16
CA PHE A 42 -16.50 -32.70 0.42
C PHE A 42 -16.83 -33.33 1.77
N GLN A 43 -16.08 -34.32 2.21
CA GLN A 43 -16.25 -34.93 3.53
C GLN A 43 -15.97 -33.92 4.66
N LEU A 44 -14.93 -33.08 4.53
CA LEU A 44 -14.61 -32.04 5.49
C LEU A 44 -15.74 -31.03 5.67
N PHE A 45 -16.40 -30.60 4.59
CA PHE A 45 -17.50 -29.64 4.65
C PHE A 45 -18.71 -30.13 5.49
N GLY A 46 -18.86 -31.43 5.65
CA GLY A 46 -19.93 -32.03 6.47
C GLY A 46 -19.63 -32.11 7.97
N THR A 47 -18.45 -31.64 8.43
CA THR A 47 -18.02 -31.77 9.83
C THR A 47 -18.10 -30.43 10.57
N ASP A 48 -18.57 -30.46 11.83
CA ASP A 48 -18.55 -29.29 12.71
C ASP A 48 -17.13 -28.77 12.96
N THR A 49 -16.16 -29.69 12.99
CA THR A 49 -14.74 -29.39 13.18
C THR A 49 -14.20 -28.48 12.10
N PHE A 50 -14.67 -28.64 10.87
CA PHE A 50 -14.29 -27.79 9.74
C PHE A 50 -14.59 -26.32 10.00
N TYR A 51 -15.81 -25.99 10.39
CA TYR A 51 -16.22 -24.60 10.64
C TYR A 51 -15.53 -24.01 11.87
N LYS A 52 -15.35 -24.81 12.92
CA LYS A 52 -14.65 -24.37 14.14
C LYS A 52 -13.18 -24.07 13.87
N SER A 53 -12.49 -24.93 13.12
CA SER A 53 -11.08 -24.78 12.82
C SER A 53 -10.81 -23.59 11.89
N ILE A 54 -11.64 -23.40 10.85
CA ILE A 54 -11.54 -22.24 9.97
C ILE A 54 -11.81 -20.96 10.74
N SER A 55 -12.88 -20.91 11.54
CA SER A 55 -13.21 -19.71 12.30
C SER A 55 -12.13 -19.35 13.32
N ALA A 56 -11.53 -20.35 14.00
CA ALA A 56 -10.43 -20.14 14.94
C ALA A 56 -9.20 -19.52 14.24
N THR A 57 -8.78 -20.08 13.09
CA THR A 57 -7.64 -19.55 12.34
C THR A 57 -7.92 -18.14 11.80
N ILE A 58 -9.13 -17.88 11.27
CA ILE A 58 -9.52 -16.54 10.78
C ILE A 58 -9.53 -15.53 11.91
N LEU A 59 -10.10 -15.87 13.08
CA LEU A 59 -10.12 -14.99 14.24
C LEU A 59 -8.70 -14.66 14.74
N ARG A 60 -7.81 -15.65 14.81
CA ARG A 60 -6.38 -15.42 15.13
C ARG A 60 -5.71 -14.52 14.11
N GLY A 61 -6.01 -14.72 12.80
CA GLY A 61 -5.49 -13.88 11.72
C GLY A 61 -5.93 -12.43 11.84
N ILE A 62 -7.22 -12.20 12.00
CA ILE A 62 -7.79 -10.85 12.14
C ILE A 62 -7.27 -10.17 13.42
N SER A 63 -7.27 -10.89 14.54
CA SER A 63 -6.76 -10.38 15.81
C SER A 63 -5.27 -10.03 15.73
N GLY A 64 -4.48 -10.89 15.08
CA GLY A 64 -3.06 -10.66 14.83
C GLY A 64 -2.81 -9.40 13.99
N ILE A 65 -3.59 -9.21 12.92
CA ILE A 65 -3.51 -7.99 12.08
C ILE A 65 -3.88 -6.75 12.89
N ILE A 66 -4.98 -6.77 13.63
CA ILE A 66 -5.45 -5.62 14.41
C ILE A 66 -4.42 -5.25 15.49
N LEU A 67 -3.95 -6.24 16.24
CA LEU A 67 -2.96 -6.03 17.31
C LEU A 67 -1.64 -5.49 16.74
N SER A 68 -1.14 -6.10 15.67
CA SER A 68 0.11 -5.70 15.03
C SER A 68 -0.01 -4.31 14.40
N LEU A 69 -1.13 -4.00 13.75
CA LEU A 69 -1.38 -2.70 13.14
C LEU A 69 -1.49 -1.60 14.20
N GLY A 70 -2.23 -1.85 15.28
CA GLY A 70 -2.36 -0.89 16.38
C GLY A 70 -1.01 -0.56 17.01
N ALA A 71 -0.22 -1.59 17.35
CA ALA A 71 1.13 -1.41 17.87
C ALA A 71 2.07 -0.73 16.85
N ALA A 72 1.99 -1.12 15.57
CA ALA A 72 2.82 -0.55 14.50
C ALA A 72 2.52 0.93 14.25
N VAL A 73 1.27 1.35 14.30
CA VAL A 73 0.90 2.77 14.14
C VAL A 73 1.50 3.60 15.29
N MET A 74 1.38 3.13 16.53
CA MET A 74 1.94 3.82 17.70
C MET A 74 3.48 3.92 17.62
N THR A 75 4.15 2.80 17.35
CA THR A 75 5.61 2.76 17.25
C THR A 75 6.15 3.53 16.04
N ALA A 76 5.49 3.44 14.89
CA ALA A 76 5.89 4.18 13.69
C ALA A 76 5.80 5.69 13.89
N PHE A 77 4.74 6.16 14.57
CA PHE A 77 4.62 7.58 14.91
C PHE A 77 5.72 8.02 15.87
N LEU A 78 6.04 7.20 16.87
CA LEU A 78 7.12 7.47 17.82
C LEU A 78 8.49 7.52 17.13
N PHE A 79 8.78 6.57 16.27
CA PHE A 79 10.03 6.48 15.51
C PHE A 79 10.20 7.63 14.51
N ALA A 80 9.12 8.02 13.84
CA ALA A 80 9.15 9.18 12.95
C ALA A 80 9.34 10.52 13.70
N ARG A 81 8.95 10.58 14.98
CA ARG A 81 9.13 11.77 15.82
C ARG A 81 10.51 11.85 16.47
N TYR A 82 11.11 10.69 16.81
CA TYR A 82 12.36 10.57 17.53
C TYR A 82 13.31 9.63 16.77
N GLU A 83 14.15 10.20 15.92
CA GLU A 83 15.10 9.47 15.08
C GLU A 83 16.03 8.57 15.90
N LEU A 84 16.48 9.04 17.08
CA LEU A 84 17.31 8.25 17.99
C LEU A 84 16.62 6.94 18.43
N LEU A 85 15.32 6.97 18.71
CA LEU A 85 14.56 5.76 19.04
C LEU A 85 14.48 4.83 17.84
N TYR A 86 14.29 5.36 16.63
CA TYR A 86 14.25 4.52 15.43
C TYR A 86 15.59 3.79 15.22
N GLU A 87 16.71 4.49 15.29
CA GLU A 87 18.03 3.88 15.14
C GLU A 87 18.34 2.87 16.25
N LEU A 88 17.90 3.13 17.48
CA LEU A 88 18.06 2.20 18.62
C LEU A 88 17.25 0.90 18.42
N PHE A 89 16.00 0.99 17.94
CA PHE A 89 15.11 -0.17 17.79
C PHE A 89 15.21 -0.86 16.43
N ARG A 90 15.82 -0.24 15.44
CA ARG A 90 16.00 -0.78 14.10
C ARG A 90 16.71 -2.16 14.06
N PRO A 91 17.79 -2.40 14.83
CA PRO A 91 18.38 -3.74 14.92
C PRO A 91 17.40 -4.78 15.44
N LEU A 92 16.59 -4.44 16.46
CA LEU A 92 15.58 -5.34 17.03
C LEU A 92 14.52 -5.73 15.98
N LEU A 93 13.98 -4.75 15.23
CA LEU A 93 13.05 -5.02 14.15
C LEU A 93 13.67 -5.91 13.07
N THR A 94 14.96 -5.72 12.78
CA THR A 94 15.70 -6.54 11.83
C THR A 94 15.85 -7.98 12.32
N ILE A 95 16.21 -8.16 13.58
CA ILE A 95 16.32 -9.50 14.24
C ILE A 95 14.98 -10.22 14.17
N MET A 96 13.88 -9.54 14.55
CA MET A 96 12.53 -10.13 14.52
C MET A 96 12.13 -10.66 13.14
N ARG A 97 12.61 -10.03 12.06
CA ARG A 97 12.34 -10.46 10.68
C ARG A 97 13.29 -11.53 10.17
N SER A 98 14.49 -11.59 10.71
CA SER A 98 15.56 -12.49 10.24
C SER A 98 15.55 -13.82 10.95
N VAL A 99 15.06 -13.87 12.18
CA VAL A 99 14.97 -15.12 12.96
C VAL A 99 13.92 -16.04 12.34
N PRO A 100 14.24 -17.33 12.11
CA PRO A 100 13.27 -18.30 11.64
C PRO A 100 12.05 -18.38 12.58
N VAL A 101 10.85 -18.31 12.02
CA VAL A 101 9.58 -18.33 12.78
C VAL A 101 9.49 -19.56 13.70
N ILE A 102 10.00 -20.70 13.25
CA ILE A 102 10.02 -21.94 14.03
C ILE A 102 10.75 -21.78 15.36
N SER A 103 11.85 -20.99 15.41
CA SER A 103 12.60 -20.76 16.65
C SER A 103 11.76 -20.01 17.68
N PHE A 104 10.97 -19.03 17.24
CA PHE A 104 10.03 -18.33 18.12
C PHE A 104 8.94 -19.26 18.65
N ILE A 105 8.40 -20.14 17.78
CA ILE A 105 7.35 -21.09 18.19
C ILE A 105 7.88 -22.08 19.23
N LEU A 106 9.06 -22.67 19.01
CA LEU A 106 9.66 -23.62 19.94
C LEU A 106 9.96 -22.97 21.30
N LEU A 107 10.42 -21.70 21.28
CA LEU A 107 10.63 -20.96 22.51
C LEU A 107 9.29 -20.66 23.22
N ALA A 108 8.27 -20.26 22.47
CA ALA A 108 6.96 -19.96 23.00
C ALA A 108 6.28 -21.17 23.65
N LEU A 109 6.49 -22.38 23.10
CA LEU A 109 5.96 -23.63 23.65
C LEU A 109 6.47 -23.95 25.04
N ILE A 110 7.62 -23.40 25.47
CA ILE A 110 8.18 -23.62 26.82
C ILE A 110 7.45 -22.74 27.84
N PHE A 111 7.00 -21.53 27.44
CA PHE A 111 6.55 -20.52 28.39
C PHE A 111 5.07 -20.17 28.30
N LEU A 112 4.42 -20.53 27.19
CA LEU A 112 3.07 -20.05 26.84
C LEU A 112 2.09 -21.20 26.63
N ASP A 113 0.82 -20.90 26.85
CA ASP A 113 -0.27 -21.82 26.55
C ASP A 113 -0.38 -22.05 25.00
N PRO A 114 -0.50 -23.32 24.54
CA PRO A 114 -0.57 -23.69 23.14
C PRO A 114 -1.58 -22.88 22.30
N GLU A 115 -2.75 -22.56 22.87
CA GLU A 115 -3.82 -21.83 22.16
C GLU A 115 -3.44 -20.36 21.86
N GLY A 116 -2.59 -19.74 22.68
CA GLY A 116 -2.13 -18.35 22.50
C GLY A 116 -0.96 -18.20 21.52
N ILE A 117 -0.20 -19.29 21.30
CA ILE A 117 1.04 -19.23 20.50
C ILE A 117 0.82 -18.70 19.07
N PRO A 118 -0.15 -19.17 18.28
CA PRO A 118 -0.34 -18.70 16.92
C PRO A 118 -0.60 -17.18 16.82
N LEU A 119 -1.29 -16.61 17.81
CA LEU A 119 -1.56 -15.18 17.85
C LEU A 119 -0.28 -14.37 18.13
N ILE A 120 0.54 -14.84 19.07
CA ILE A 120 1.82 -14.19 19.40
C ILE A 120 2.79 -14.27 18.24
N ILE A 121 2.84 -15.39 17.55
CA ILE A 121 3.67 -15.55 16.35
C ILE A 121 3.20 -14.68 15.21
N ALA A 122 1.88 -14.55 15.04
CA ALA A 122 1.31 -13.58 14.09
C ALA A 122 1.79 -12.15 14.40
N PHE A 123 1.71 -11.75 15.66
CA PHE A 123 2.19 -10.44 16.11
C PHE A 123 3.68 -10.26 15.84
N LEU A 124 4.52 -11.19 16.24
CA LEU A 124 5.98 -11.11 16.07
C LEU A 124 6.41 -11.02 14.60
N THR A 125 5.65 -11.62 13.69
CA THR A 125 5.94 -11.59 12.26
C THR A 125 5.37 -10.37 11.55
N MET A 126 4.14 -9.94 11.89
CA MET A 126 3.45 -8.84 11.22
C MET A 126 3.89 -7.48 11.73
N PHE A 127 4.11 -7.33 13.04
CA PHE A 127 4.44 -6.06 13.69
C PHE A 127 5.66 -5.36 13.08
N PRO A 128 6.84 -6.00 12.94
CA PRO A 128 8.01 -5.32 12.40
C PRO A 128 7.85 -4.89 10.95
N LEU A 129 7.13 -5.68 10.13
CA LEU A 129 6.86 -5.34 8.73
C LEU A 129 5.96 -4.12 8.62
N LEU A 130 4.91 -4.05 9.42
CA LEU A 130 3.99 -2.91 9.46
C LEU A 130 4.70 -1.66 10.00
N THR A 131 5.45 -1.80 11.10
CA THR A 131 6.17 -0.68 11.73
C THR A 131 7.16 -0.05 10.76
N GLU A 132 7.96 -0.84 10.05
CA GLU A 132 8.95 -0.32 9.11
C GLU A 132 8.30 0.40 7.93
N ASN A 133 7.25 -0.19 7.33
CA ASN A 133 6.53 0.44 6.23
C ASN A 133 5.87 1.75 6.65
N LEU A 134 5.18 1.77 7.78
CA LEU A 134 4.52 2.96 8.30
C LEU A 134 5.53 4.05 8.69
N THR A 135 6.65 3.70 9.33
CA THR A 135 7.72 4.66 9.67
C THR A 135 8.26 5.33 8.42
N LYS A 136 8.61 4.55 7.38
CA LYS A 136 9.04 5.09 6.09
C LYS A 136 7.98 6.00 5.47
N GLY A 137 6.71 5.61 5.56
CA GLY A 137 5.59 6.42 5.08
C GLY A 137 5.49 7.77 5.79
N ILE A 138 5.60 7.80 7.12
CA ILE A 138 5.51 9.04 7.91
C ILE A 138 6.72 9.95 7.62
N ILE A 139 7.92 9.40 7.55
CA ILE A 139 9.14 10.17 7.25
C ILE A 139 9.10 10.75 5.82
N SER A 140 8.47 10.07 4.87
CA SER A 140 8.36 10.53 3.48
C SER A 140 7.27 11.57 3.24
N LEU A 141 6.52 11.98 4.26
CA LEU A 141 5.48 13.00 4.13
C LEU A 141 6.08 14.33 3.62
N ARG A 142 5.43 14.94 2.63
CA ARG A 142 5.87 16.20 2.03
C ARG A 142 5.61 17.37 2.98
N PRO A 143 6.65 18.04 3.51
CA PRO A 143 6.47 19.15 4.46
C PRO A 143 5.74 20.33 3.84
N GLY A 144 5.92 20.59 2.52
CA GLY A 144 5.25 21.69 1.82
C GLY A 144 3.72 21.62 1.90
N LEU A 145 3.13 20.43 1.78
CA LEU A 145 1.67 20.27 1.92
C LEU A 145 1.19 20.55 3.35
N SER A 146 2.01 20.25 4.34
CA SER A 146 1.72 20.55 5.75
C SER A 146 1.80 22.06 6.04
N LEU A 147 2.77 22.77 5.44
CA LEU A 147 2.91 24.22 5.52
C LEU A 147 1.74 24.91 4.82
N MET A 148 1.38 24.48 3.62
CA MET A 148 0.21 24.97 2.90
C MET A 148 -1.06 24.83 3.74
N ALA A 149 -1.29 23.65 4.34
CA ALA A 149 -2.44 23.43 5.19
C ALA A 149 -2.47 24.34 6.45
N ALA A 150 -1.32 24.71 6.98
CA ALA A 150 -1.21 25.65 8.09
C ALA A 150 -1.57 27.08 7.62
N GLN A 151 -1.10 27.49 6.45
CA GLN A 151 -1.36 28.80 5.87
C GLN A 151 -2.86 29.01 5.56
N PHE A 152 -3.52 27.98 5.03
CA PHE A 152 -4.97 27.99 4.77
C PHE A 152 -5.82 27.66 6.02
N LYS A 153 -5.21 27.58 7.21
CA LYS A 153 -5.87 27.27 8.48
C LYS A 153 -6.78 26.03 8.43
N ILE A 154 -6.35 25.01 7.66
CA ILE A 154 -7.10 23.75 7.54
C ILE A 154 -7.15 23.07 8.91
N ASN A 155 -8.34 22.65 9.34
CA ASN A 155 -8.53 21.99 10.62
C ASN A 155 -7.79 20.63 10.69
N ARG A 156 -7.48 20.16 11.90
CA ARG A 156 -6.69 18.94 12.14
C ARG A 156 -7.31 17.69 11.48
N LYS A 157 -8.64 17.57 11.52
CA LYS A 157 -9.37 16.43 10.93
C LYS A 157 -9.22 16.40 9.40
N ASN A 158 -9.41 17.53 8.74
CA ASN A 158 -9.27 17.64 7.30
C ASN A 158 -7.80 17.45 6.85
N LYS A 159 -6.84 17.96 7.64
CA LYS A 159 -5.40 17.73 7.40
C LYS A 159 -5.06 16.24 7.47
N LEU A 160 -5.62 15.49 8.45
CA LEU A 160 -5.41 14.06 8.58
C LEU A 160 -5.99 13.32 7.36
N ILE A 161 -7.25 13.61 7.00
CA ILE A 161 -7.99 12.87 5.98
C ILE A 161 -7.51 13.19 4.56
N HIS A 162 -7.25 14.48 4.26
CA HIS A 162 -6.99 14.93 2.89
C HIS A 162 -5.49 15.10 2.57
N ILE A 163 -4.62 15.18 3.57
CA ILE A 163 -3.19 15.38 3.35
C ILE A 163 -2.37 14.17 3.81
N TYR A 164 -2.51 13.76 5.07
CA TYR A 164 -1.66 12.69 5.60
C TYR A 164 -2.11 11.31 5.15
N TYR A 165 -3.40 10.98 5.27
CA TYR A 165 -3.91 9.66 4.92
C TYR A 165 -3.64 9.27 3.45
N PRO A 166 -3.87 10.13 2.43
CA PRO A 166 -3.57 9.78 1.05
C PRO A 166 -2.09 9.49 0.79
N GLN A 167 -1.18 10.21 1.48
CA GLN A 167 0.26 9.98 1.37
C GLN A 167 0.70 8.71 2.09
N LEU A 168 0.09 8.38 3.24
CA LEU A 168 0.40 7.17 4.01
C LEU A 168 -0.25 5.91 3.43
N LYS A 169 -1.35 6.06 2.69
CA LYS A 169 -2.13 4.95 2.13
C LYS A 169 -1.27 3.90 1.41
N PRO A 170 -0.38 4.24 0.46
CA PRO A 170 0.43 3.24 -0.24
C PRO A 170 1.35 2.46 0.72
N PHE A 171 1.94 3.11 1.72
CA PHE A 171 2.80 2.47 2.72
C PHE A 171 2.00 1.54 3.65
N LEU A 172 0.83 1.98 4.10
CA LEU A 172 -0.07 1.19 4.93
C LEU A 172 -0.47 -0.11 4.22
N PHE A 173 -0.96 -0.01 2.99
CA PHE A 173 -1.42 -1.18 2.26
C PHE A 173 -0.29 -2.08 1.78
N SER A 174 0.87 -1.53 1.39
CA SER A 174 2.07 -2.33 1.12
C SER A 174 2.52 -3.09 2.36
N GLY A 175 2.50 -2.43 3.53
CA GLY A 175 2.79 -3.04 4.81
C GLY A 175 1.79 -4.15 5.16
N LEU A 176 0.48 -3.90 5.00
CA LEU A 176 -0.57 -4.90 5.24
C LEU A 176 -0.44 -6.10 4.31
N ALA A 177 -0.23 -5.90 3.02
CA ALA A 177 -0.06 -6.99 2.06
C ALA A 177 1.14 -7.87 2.41
N SER A 178 2.28 -7.27 2.77
CA SER A 178 3.45 -8.02 3.21
C SER A 178 3.21 -8.73 4.55
N ALA A 179 2.63 -8.03 5.52
CA ALA A 179 2.39 -8.57 6.85
C ALA A 179 1.42 -9.74 6.83
N THR A 180 0.31 -9.64 6.07
CA THR A 180 -0.67 -10.72 5.97
C THR A 180 -0.12 -11.94 5.26
N GLY A 181 0.64 -11.78 4.16
CA GLY A 181 1.24 -12.88 3.43
C GLY A 181 2.21 -13.71 4.29
N PHE A 182 3.05 -13.05 5.09
CA PHE A 182 3.96 -13.73 6.02
C PHE A 182 3.24 -14.23 7.29
N GLY A 183 2.39 -13.40 7.86
CA GLY A 183 1.71 -13.70 9.11
C GLY A 183 0.74 -14.87 8.99
N TRP A 184 0.04 -15.00 7.86
CA TRP A 184 -0.86 -16.14 7.62
C TRP A 184 -0.12 -17.48 7.69
N ARG A 185 1.02 -17.57 7.02
CA ARG A 185 1.88 -18.77 7.05
C ARG A 185 2.39 -19.03 8.46
N ALA A 186 2.76 -17.98 9.18
CA ALA A 186 3.25 -18.07 10.55
C ALA A 186 2.17 -18.55 11.53
N ILE A 187 0.91 -18.14 11.35
CA ILE A 187 -0.23 -18.62 12.15
C ILE A 187 -0.42 -20.12 11.94
N ILE A 188 -0.50 -20.57 10.70
CA ILE A 188 -0.70 -21.99 10.39
C ILE A 188 0.47 -22.82 10.96
N MET A 189 1.72 -22.36 10.78
CA MET A 189 2.88 -23.02 11.37
C MET A 189 2.80 -23.07 12.91
N GLY A 190 2.36 -21.98 13.52
CA GLY A 190 2.09 -21.90 14.96
C GLY A 190 1.08 -22.95 15.42
N GLU A 191 -0.07 -23.05 14.71
CA GLU A 191 -1.13 -24.03 14.99
C GLU A 191 -0.65 -25.48 14.83
N VAL A 192 0.15 -25.76 13.77
CA VAL A 192 0.71 -27.09 13.52
C VAL A 192 1.61 -27.53 14.68
N LEU A 193 2.50 -26.63 15.15
CA LEU A 193 3.49 -26.97 16.15
C LEU A 193 2.94 -26.92 17.59
N SER A 194 2.02 -26.00 17.87
CA SER A 194 1.38 -25.91 19.20
C SER A 194 0.22 -26.92 19.37
N GLN A 195 -0.20 -27.58 18.29
CA GLN A 195 -1.28 -28.57 18.32
C GLN A 195 -2.57 -28.02 18.96
N CYS A 196 -2.99 -26.81 18.55
CA CYS A 196 -4.20 -26.19 19.04
C CYS A 196 -5.43 -27.11 18.89
N ALA A 197 -6.39 -26.98 19.80
CA ALA A 197 -7.62 -27.78 19.77
C ALA A 197 -8.43 -27.55 18.49
N PHE A 198 -8.49 -26.28 18.02
CA PHE A 198 -9.11 -25.89 16.77
C PHE A 198 -8.18 -25.00 15.97
N GLY A 199 -8.10 -25.27 14.67
CA GLY A 199 -7.29 -24.49 13.73
C GLY A 199 -6.93 -25.33 12.51
N ILE A 200 -6.76 -24.67 11.36
CA ILE A 200 -6.38 -25.33 10.10
C ILE A 200 -5.05 -26.09 10.29
N GLY A 201 -4.06 -25.46 10.93
CA GLY A 201 -2.79 -26.10 11.21
C GLY A 201 -2.89 -27.27 12.19
N GLY A 202 -3.76 -27.18 13.19
CA GLY A 202 -4.05 -28.26 14.12
C GLY A 202 -4.64 -29.48 13.40
N GLU A 203 -5.59 -29.28 12.49
CA GLU A 203 -6.18 -30.36 11.69
C GLU A 203 -5.17 -30.96 10.70
N MET A 204 -4.32 -30.13 10.07
CA MET A 204 -3.20 -30.64 9.26
C MET A 204 -2.28 -31.55 10.07
N LYS A 205 -1.98 -31.18 11.31
CA LYS A 205 -1.16 -32.02 12.21
C LYS A 205 -1.86 -33.32 12.57
N ARG A 206 -3.17 -33.30 12.83
CA ARG A 206 -3.97 -34.52 13.09
C ARG A 206 -3.97 -35.45 11.85
N ALA A 207 -4.26 -34.90 10.67
CA ALA A 207 -4.23 -35.67 9.41
C ALA A 207 -2.85 -36.33 9.19
N GLN A 208 -1.76 -35.62 9.51
CA GLN A 208 -0.40 -36.16 9.48
C GLN A 208 -0.21 -37.33 10.47
N LEU A 209 -0.68 -37.19 11.72
CA LEU A 209 -0.54 -38.24 12.75
C LEU A 209 -1.30 -39.51 12.39
N PHE A 210 -2.47 -39.39 11.71
CA PHE A 210 -3.26 -40.50 11.22
C PHE A 210 -2.85 -41.00 9.82
N ILE A 211 -1.78 -40.42 9.24
CA ILE A 211 -1.27 -40.77 7.89
C ILE A 211 -2.35 -40.59 6.82
N SER A 212 -3.32 -39.70 7.04
CA SER A 212 -4.36 -39.36 6.07
C SER A 212 -3.88 -38.26 5.12
N VAL A 213 -3.13 -38.64 4.08
CA VAL A 213 -2.56 -37.67 3.11
C VAL A 213 -3.65 -36.93 2.32
N PRO A 214 -4.77 -37.59 1.87
CA PRO A 214 -5.84 -36.87 1.19
C PRO A 214 -6.42 -35.71 2.05
N GLU A 215 -6.61 -35.96 3.34
CA GLU A 215 -7.13 -34.97 4.28
C GLU A 215 -6.12 -33.86 4.55
N LEU A 216 -4.84 -34.19 4.73
CA LEU A 216 -3.74 -33.20 4.88
C LEU A 216 -3.68 -32.25 3.70
N ILE A 217 -3.77 -32.77 2.48
CA ILE A 217 -3.76 -31.95 1.27
C ILE A 217 -5.03 -31.13 1.15
N ALA A 218 -6.21 -31.69 1.52
CA ALA A 218 -7.46 -30.96 1.54
C ALA A 218 -7.39 -29.72 2.47
N TRP A 219 -6.87 -29.87 3.68
CA TRP A 219 -6.63 -28.75 4.60
C TRP A 219 -5.61 -27.75 4.06
N THR A 220 -4.58 -28.24 3.35
CA THR A 220 -3.60 -27.35 2.69
C THR A 220 -4.26 -26.51 1.60
N VAL A 221 -5.13 -27.09 0.78
CA VAL A 221 -5.90 -26.37 -0.24
C VAL A 221 -6.78 -25.28 0.40
N ILE A 222 -7.46 -25.63 1.50
CA ILE A 222 -8.30 -24.68 2.25
C ILE A 222 -7.44 -23.53 2.79
N ALA A 223 -6.28 -23.83 3.38
CA ALA A 223 -5.34 -22.83 3.86
C ALA A 223 -4.90 -21.85 2.77
N VAL A 224 -4.56 -22.38 1.59
CA VAL A 224 -4.17 -21.56 0.42
C VAL A 224 -5.34 -20.71 -0.08
N LEU A 225 -6.55 -21.27 -0.14
CA LEU A 225 -7.74 -20.51 -0.57
C LEU A 225 -8.05 -19.35 0.37
N ILE A 226 -7.99 -19.58 1.68
CA ILE A 226 -8.24 -18.53 2.67
C ILE A 226 -7.15 -17.47 2.61
N SER A 227 -5.87 -17.85 2.52
CA SER A 227 -4.75 -16.91 2.31
C SER A 227 -4.98 -16.05 1.07
N PHE A 228 -5.34 -16.65 -0.06
CA PHE A 228 -5.65 -15.94 -1.29
C PHE A 228 -6.83 -14.97 -1.17
N LEU A 229 -7.88 -15.35 -0.42
CA LEU A 229 -9.03 -14.48 -0.16
C LEU A 229 -8.61 -13.25 0.67
N PHE A 230 -7.77 -13.43 1.68
CA PHE A 230 -7.21 -12.32 2.47
C PHE A 230 -6.37 -11.38 1.61
N ASP A 231 -5.44 -11.91 0.82
CA ASP A 231 -4.60 -11.12 -0.08
C ASP A 231 -5.43 -10.33 -1.10
N LYS A 232 -6.45 -10.97 -1.67
CA LYS A 232 -7.37 -10.32 -2.61
C LYS A 232 -8.23 -9.26 -1.92
N GLY A 233 -8.66 -9.51 -0.69
CA GLY A 233 -9.38 -8.55 0.14
C GLY A 233 -8.56 -7.27 0.38
N ILE A 234 -7.32 -7.42 0.82
CA ILE A 234 -6.41 -6.30 1.04
C ILE A 234 -6.12 -5.56 -0.27
N SER A 235 -5.86 -6.28 -1.36
CA SER A 235 -5.64 -5.69 -2.67
C SER A 235 -6.86 -4.88 -3.16
N ARG A 236 -8.08 -5.33 -2.89
CA ARG A 236 -9.29 -4.57 -3.23
C ARG A 236 -9.43 -3.30 -2.39
N LEU A 237 -9.07 -3.34 -1.10
CA LEU A 237 -9.06 -2.16 -0.24
C LEU A 237 -8.06 -1.10 -0.72
N THR A 238 -6.95 -1.51 -1.36
CA THR A 238 -6.02 -0.55 -1.99
C THR A 238 -6.65 0.19 -3.15
N LEU A 239 -7.50 -0.50 -3.93
CA LEU A 239 -8.16 0.04 -5.11
C LEU A 239 -9.38 0.92 -4.77
N VAL A 240 -9.90 0.83 -3.54
CA VAL A 240 -10.87 1.82 -3.05
C VAL A 240 -10.13 3.15 -2.93
N THR A 241 -9.92 3.78 -4.08
CA THR A 241 -9.70 5.20 -4.14
C THR A 241 -10.94 5.82 -3.51
N TRP A 242 -10.74 6.52 -2.40
CA TRP A 242 -11.66 7.60 -2.14
C TRP A 242 -11.56 8.46 -3.41
N ASN A 243 -12.53 8.32 -4.29
CA ASN A 243 -12.84 9.35 -5.23
C ASN A 243 -13.16 10.54 -4.33
N ILE A 244 -12.13 11.32 -4.01
CA ILE A 244 -12.34 12.73 -3.79
C ILE A 244 -12.89 13.12 -5.14
N GLN A 245 -14.23 13.07 -5.25
CA GLN A 245 -14.90 13.87 -6.24
C GLN A 245 -14.36 15.26 -5.92
N TYR A 246 -13.33 15.67 -6.65
CA TYR A 246 -13.28 17.07 -6.96
C TYR A 246 -14.70 17.36 -7.37
N SER A 247 -15.44 18.03 -6.49
CA SER A 247 -16.65 18.66 -6.91
C SER A 247 -16.18 19.37 -8.18
N ASN A 248 -16.50 18.80 -9.32
CA ASN A 248 -16.61 19.52 -10.54
C ASN A 248 -17.81 20.45 -10.22
N GLY A 249 -17.59 21.39 -9.31
CA GLY A 249 -18.26 22.65 -9.39
C GLY A 249 -18.03 22.97 -10.86
N LYS A 250 -19.05 22.82 -11.67
CA LYS A 250 -19.05 23.37 -13.01
C LYS A 250 -18.36 24.69 -12.80
N PRO A 251 -17.21 24.95 -13.46
CA PRO A 251 -16.66 26.29 -13.35
C PRO A 251 -17.88 27.15 -13.59
N GLU A 252 -18.27 27.88 -12.53
CA GLU A 252 -19.22 28.95 -12.70
C GLU A 252 -18.68 29.60 -13.95
N LYS A 253 -19.45 29.56 -15.03
CA LYS A 253 -19.12 30.30 -16.22
C LYS A 253 -19.23 31.74 -15.77
N GLU A 254 -18.22 32.23 -15.04
CA GLU A 254 -17.87 33.64 -15.08
C GLU A 254 -17.69 33.86 -16.58
N GLU A 255 -18.63 34.58 -17.18
CA GLU A 255 -18.44 35.13 -18.52
C GLU A 255 -17.05 35.76 -18.48
N LEU A 256 -16.08 35.04 -19.04
CA LEU A 256 -14.73 35.54 -19.18
C LEU A 256 -14.88 36.83 -19.91
N ALA A 257 -14.68 37.92 -19.23
CA ALA A 257 -14.54 39.24 -19.85
C ALA A 257 -13.63 39.03 -21.05
N HIS A 258 -14.02 39.55 -22.19
CA HIS A 258 -13.41 39.29 -23.52
C HIS A 258 -11.90 39.12 -23.40
N PRO A 259 -11.35 37.95 -23.77
CA PRO A 259 -9.95 37.68 -23.55
C PRO A 259 -9.12 38.73 -24.30
N CYS A 260 -8.32 39.47 -23.55
CA CYS A 260 -7.46 40.51 -24.08
C CYS A 260 -6.03 40.01 -24.30
N PRO A 261 -5.32 40.46 -25.34
CA PRO A 261 -3.91 40.11 -25.52
C PRO A 261 -3.05 40.70 -24.39
N ILE A 262 -1.98 39.98 -24.03
CA ILE A 262 -0.94 40.50 -23.13
C ILE A 262 0.20 41.03 -24.00
N GLU A 263 0.45 42.33 -23.96
CA GLU A 263 1.50 42.98 -24.71
C GLU A 263 2.69 43.31 -23.79
N ALA A 264 3.83 42.75 -24.13
CA ALA A 264 5.13 43.17 -23.58
C ALA A 264 5.84 44.05 -24.61
N ALA A 265 6.18 45.28 -24.26
CA ALA A 265 6.85 46.25 -25.13
C ALA A 265 8.16 46.71 -24.50
N ASP A 266 9.27 46.40 -25.14
CA ASP A 266 10.65 46.79 -24.80
C ASP A 266 11.01 46.50 -23.34
N VAL A 267 10.57 45.36 -22.85
CA VAL A 267 10.75 44.95 -21.42
C VAL A 267 12.20 44.60 -21.15
N THR A 268 12.80 45.34 -20.25
CA THR A 268 14.15 45.08 -19.70
C THR A 268 14.04 44.80 -18.20
N PHE A 269 14.72 43.77 -17.73
CA PHE A 269 14.76 43.42 -16.32
C PHE A 269 16.14 42.88 -15.91
N GLN A 270 16.58 43.26 -14.73
CA GLN A 270 17.84 42.78 -14.10
C GLN A 270 17.66 42.51 -12.61
N TYR A 271 18.39 41.55 -12.10
CA TYR A 271 18.59 41.32 -10.68
C TYR A 271 19.97 41.93 -10.30
N ASP A 272 19.99 42.90 -9.42
CA ASP A 272 21.18 43.65 -9.06
C ASP A 272 21.90 44.14 -10.32
N ASP A 273 23.13 43.67 -10.60
CA ASP A 273 23.93 44.09 -11.79
C ASP A 273 23.80 43.07 -12.97
N THR A 274 22.99 42.02 -12.84
CA THR A 274 22.87 40.99 -13.89
C THR A 274 21.62 41.20 -14.72
N LYS A 275 21.77 41.58 -15.99
CA LYS A 275 20.66 41.69 -16.94
C LYS A 275 20.15 40.29 -17.28
N VAL A 276 18.83 40.05 -17.09
CA VAL A 276 18.14 38.78 -17.35
C VAL A 276 17.30 38.86 -18.62
N LEU A 277 16.65 40.00 -18.87
CA LEU A 277 15.88 40.27 -20.07
C LEU A 277 16.29 41.64 -20.61
N SER A 278 16.48 41.75 -21.94
CA SER A 278 16.85 43.00 -22.61
C SER A 278 15.93 43.21 -23.83
N ASN A 279 15.22 44.32 -23.81
CA ASN A 279 14.35 44.79 -24.93
C ASN A 279 13.40 43.71 -25.44
N PHE A 280 12.77 42.93 -24.56
CA PHE A 280 11.83 41.87 -24.93
C PHE A 280 10.48 42.48 -25.35
N SER A 281 10.08 42.25 -26.58
CA SER A 281 8.78 42.67 -27.11
C SER A 281 8.06 41.48 -27.72
N TYR A 282 6.85 41.20 -27.21
CA TYR A 282 6.00 40.14 -27.73
C TYR A 282 4.53 40.35 -27.34
N THR A 283 3.62 39.95 -28.22
CA THR A 283 2.17 39.96 -27.97
C THR A 283 1.66 38.54 -27.83
N PHE A 284 1.09 38.21 -26.70
CA PHE A 284 0.46 36.92 -26.44
C PHE A 284 -1.03 37.04 -26.73
N GLU A 285 -1.46 36.39 -27.82
CA GLU A 285 -2.87 36.37 -28.23
C GLU A 285 -3.70 35.46 -27.33
N PRO A 286 -4.94 35.84 -27.01
CA PRO A 286 -5.83 35.01 -26.20
C PRO A 286 -6.22 33.71 -26.92
N GLY A 287 -6.41 32.62 -26.11
CA GLY A 287 -6.81 31.31 -26.61
C GLY A 287 -5.68 30.48 -27.21
N ILE A 288 -4.46 30.97 -27.24
CA ILE A 288 -3.27 30.27 -27.76
C ILE A 288 -2.42 29.75 -26.60
N ILE A 289 -1.93 28.51 -26.71
CA ILE A 289 -0.98 27.92 -25.75
C ILE A 289 0.43 28.23 -26.26
N TYR A 290 1.19 29.00 -25.48
CA TYR A 290 2.58 29.38 -25.79
C TYR A 290 3.56 28.51 -25.02
N GLY A 291 4.54 27.92 -25.71
CA GLY A 291 5.65 27.18 -25.12
C GLY A 291 6.93 28.02 -25.10
N ILE A 292 7.45 28.35 -23.91
CA ILE A 292 8.73 29.07 -23.76
C ILE A 292 9.85 28.06 -23.56
N LYS A 293 10.72 27.91 -24.58
CA LYS A 293 11.88 27.01 -24.53
C LYS A 293 13.18 27.79 -24.57
N ALA A 294 14.02 27.60 -23.54
CA ALA A 294 15.34 28.21 -23.47
C ALA A 294 16.21 27.46 -22.43
N PRO A 295 17.53 27.59 -22.43
CA PRO A 295 18.43 27.00 -21.44
C PRO A 295 18.07 27.33 -20.00
N SER A 296 18.58 26.54 -19.04
CA SER A 296 18.42 26.86 -17.60
C SER A 296 19.14 28.17 -17.29
N GLY A 297 18.53 29.02 -16.48
CA GLY A 297 19.09 30.34 -16.13
C GLY A 297 18.80 31.47 -17.13
N SER A 298 18.13 31.22 -18.25
CA SER A 298 17.85 32.22 -19.30
C SER A 298 16.71 33.19 -18.99
N GLY A 299 16.17 33.21 -17.77
CA GLY A 299 15.14 34.18 -17.38
C GLY A 299 13.68 33.75 -17.66
N LYS A 300 13.39 32.48 -17.98
CA LYS A 300 12.01 32.01 -18.24
C LYS A 300 11.05 32.30 -17.08
N THR A 301 11.45 31.97 -15.87
CA THR A 301 10.65 32.22 -14.66
C THR A 301 10.51 33.73 -14.40
N THR A 302 11.55 34.50 -14.69
CA THR A 302 11.51 35.96 -14.59
C THR A 302 10.51 36.56 -15.57
N LEU A 303 10.49 36.07 -16.81
CA LEU A 303 9.50 36.50 -17.81
C LEU A 303 8.07 36.18 -17.37
N LEU A 304 7.82 34.97 -16.84
CA LEU A 304 6.49 34.61 -16.31
C LEU A 304 6.08 35.51 -15.14
N ASN A 305 6.98 35.78 -14.20
CA ASN A 305 6.72 36.68 -13.08
C ASN A 305 6.52 38.15 -13.48
N LEU A 306 7.06 38.56 -14.62
CA LEU A 306 6.82 39.89 -15.20
C LEU A 306 5.44 39.93 -15.87
N LEU A 307 5.05 38.86 -16.58
CA LEU A 307 3.76 38.76 -17.26
C LEU A 307 2.60 38.70 -16.27
N ASP A 308 2.76 38.01 -15.12
CA ASP A 308 1.74 37.93 -14.07
C ASP A 308 1.69 39.15 -13.15
N GLY A 309 2.64 40.08 -13.30
CA GLY A 309 2.71 41.31 -12.52
C GLY A 309 3.36 41.16 -11.14
N THR A 310 3.89 39.98 -10.80
CA THR A 310 4.65 39.74 -9.55
C THR A 310 5.96 40.55 -9.54
N LEU A 311 6.59 40.69 -10.72
CA LEU A 311 7.76 41.58 -10.91
C LEU A 311 7.36 42.75 -11.80
N LYS A 312 8.05 43.89 -11.60
CA LYS A 312 7.88 45.09 -12.44
C LYS A 312 9.10 45.25 -13.34
N PRO A 313 8.95 45.52 -14.62
CA PRO A 313 10.07 45.80 -15.50
C PRO A 313 10.78 47.09 -15.10
N ILE A 314 12.10 47.15 -15.31
CA ILE A 314 12.90 48.37 -15.09
C ILE A 314 12.67 49.37 -16.24
N GLU A 315 12.63 48.82 -17.47
CA GLU A 315 12.31 49.58 -18.67
C GLU A 315 11.25 48.84 -19.50
N GLY A 316 10.48 49.56 -20.27
CA GLY A 316 9.38 49.01 -21.03
C GLY A 316 8.06 48.95 -20.26
N LYS A 317 7.05 48.34 -20.86
CA LYS A 317 5.72 48.22 -20.25
C LYS A 317 5.09 46.86 -20.61
N ILE A 318 4.38 46.32 -19.65
CA ILE A 318 3.49 45.16 -19.90
C ILE A 318 2.07 45.67 -19.74
N LYS A 319 1.27 45.53 -20.79
CA LYS A 319 -0.15 45.84 -20.78
C LYS A 319 -0.92 44.51 -20.63
N SER A 320 -1.55 44.30 -19.52
CA SER A 320 -2.60 43.30 -19.32
C SER A 320 -3.81 44.01 -18.74
N HIS A 321 -5.02 43.61 -19.11
CA HIS A 321 -6.22 44.15 -18.46
C HIS A 321 -6.25 43.68 -17.01
N ARG A 322 -6.22 44.62 -16.07
CA ARG A 322 -5.99 44.46 -14.63
C ARG A 322 -7.06 43.63 -13.87
N GLU A 323 -8.11 43.15 -14.54
CA GLU A 323 -9.18 42.38 -13.91
C GLU A 323 -9.06 40.86 -14.08
N GLU A 324 -8.05 40.39 -14.83
CA GLU A 324 -7.84 38.95 -15.02
C GLU A 324 -7.02 38.35 -13.87
N LYS A 325 -7.57 37.31 -13.23
CA LYS A 325 -6.89 36.52 -12.22
C LYS A 325 -5.88 35.60 -12.91
N PHE A 326 -4.59 35.88 -12.75
CA PHE A 326 -3.53 34.97 -13.18
C PHE A 326 -3.39 33.82 -12.19
N ALA A 327 -3.28 32.58 -12.70
CA ALA A 327 -2.90 31.42 -11.92
C ALA A 327 -1.52 30.94 -12.37
N VAL A 328 -0.54 30.98 -11.48
CA VAL A 328 0.82 30.49 -11.74
C VAL A 328 1.03 29.19 -10.99
N VAL A 329 1.44 28.14 -11.71
CA VAL A 329 1.81 26.85 -11.13
C VAL A 329 3.34 26.75 -11.17
N PHE A 330 3.98 26.80 -10.01
CA PHE A 330 5.42 26.58 -9.89
C PHE A 330 5.70 25.07 -9.81
N GLN A 331 6.73 24.61 -10.52
CA GLN A 331 7.25 23.24 -10.43
C GLN A 331 8.05 23.00 -9.17
#